data_2f40834aa75dcb18b7026c7ac7b5d9e1
#
_entry.id   2f40834aa75dcb18b7026c7ac7b5d9e1
#
_cell.length_a   1.000
_cell.length_b   1.000
_cell.length_c   1.000
_cell.angle_alpha   90.00
_cell.angle_beta   90.00
_cell.angle_gamma   90.00
#
_symmetry.space_group_name_H-M   'P 1'
#
loop_
_entity.id
_entity.type
_entity.pdbx_description
1 polymer ?
#
loop_
_entity_poly.entity_id
_entity_poly.type
_entity_poly.pdbx_seq_one_letter_code
_entity_poly.pdbx_strand_id
1 'polypeptide(L)'
;MIKPDPDSCHLLLDSRFANEEVQKNPYTYNNIREVLSDGALNAATVEHPVTVYIAPGIYWLEDPQSEAVIVREDPKDLYPYGCKVNCANLKLVGLSENPEDVVIAANRGNDHGAKGNYTLFHFSGEQLEMENLTLGNYCCVDLDYALDPAQSVKKRTEAITQAQLADTNADKFHAKNCRFVSRLNLYPVCGAGRSLYEHCHFEQTDDALNGNAVYLDCEFDFYSGMPIYQASGTGAVFLNCTFHCKYPQDGETHAQYFTKVGGQITLIDSSFAGLPDTKVAVLWTKYPSVALKCYQANVTYPEGRFTPPEVADSHTVDID
;
A
#
# COMPACT_ATOMS: atom_id res chain seq x y z
N MET A 1 10.28 21.14 2.59
CA MET A 1 10.41 20.59 3.96
C MET A 1 11.83 20.84 4.47
N ILE A 2 12.02 21.15 5.75
CA ILE A 2 13.36 21.41 6.34
C ILE A 2 13.99 20.05 6.66
N LYS A 3 15.21 19.81 6.13
CA LYS A 3 16.00 18.62 6.48
C LYS A 3 16.40 18.71 7.95
N PRO A 4 16.06 17.73 8.79
CA PRO A 4 16.45 17.74 10.20
C PRO A 4 17.96 17.50 10.36
N ASP A 5 18.52 17.93 11.48
CA ASP A 5 19.83 17.49 11.90
C ASP A 5 19.73 16.04 12.41
N PRO A 6 20.49 15.08 11.84
CA PRO A 6 20.38 13.68 12.23
C PRO A 6 20.89 13.42 13.65
N ASP A 7 20.14 12.61 14.40
CA ASP A 7 20.49 12.11 15.73
C ASP A 7 19.93 10.68 15.94
N SER A 8 20.04 10.12 17.13
CA SER A 8 19.57 8.76 17.43
C SER A 8 18.06 8.53 17.31
N CYS A 9 17.26 9.60 17.24
CA CYS A 9 15.81 9.55 17.03
C CYS A 9 15.40 10.02 15.63
N HIS A 10 16.33 10.64 14.88
CA HIS A 10 16.10 11.24 13.58
C HIS A 10 17.17 10.78 12.60
N LEU A 11 16.92 9.66 11.93
CA LEU A 11 17.82 9.09 10.93
C LEU A 11 17.59 9.73 9.57
N LEU A 12 18.62 9.90 8.78
CA LEU A 12 18.55 10.50 7.46
C LEU A 12 19.03 9.54 6.37
N LEU A 13 18.17 9.27 5.41
CA LEU A 13 18.48 8.48 4.23
C LEU A 13 18.53 9.38 2.98
N ASP A 14 19.67 9.38 2.30
CA ASP A 14 19.85 10.09 1.03
C ASP A 14 20.80 9.29 0.12
N SER A 15 20.30 8.74 -0.96
CA SER A 15 21.06 7.91 -1.90
C SER A 15 22.23 8.65 -2.58
N ARG A 16 22.25 9.99 -2.49
CA ARG A 16 23.33 10.83 -3.05
C ARG A 16 24.52 10.98 -2.13
N PHE A 17 24.41 10.57 -0.87
CA PHE A 17 25.55 10.63 0.05
C PHE A 17 26.66 9.69 -0.41
N ALA A 18 27.88 10.21 -0.47
CA ALA A 18 29.06 9.37 -0.61
C ALA A 18 29.29 8.55 0.68
N ASN A 19 29.88 7.37 0.53
CA ASN A 19 30.19 6.51 1.70
C ASN A 19 31.02 7.22 2.78
N GLU A 20 31.88 8.16 2.37
CA GLU A 20 32.69 8.97 3.30
C GLU A 20 31.81 9.95 4.14
N GLU A 21 30.69 10.41 3.61
CA GLU A 21 29.75 11.28 4.32
C GLU A 21 28.93 10.46 5.33
N VAL A 22 28.48 9.28 4.92
CA VAL A 22 27.80 8.31 5.80
C VAL A 22 28.70 7.94 6.99
N GLN A 23 29.98 7.69 6.75
CA GLN A 23 30.93 7.34 7.82
C GLN A 23 31.20 8.47 8.82
N LYS A 24 30.98 9.73 8.46
CA LYS A 24 31.22 10.88 9.35
C LYS A 24 30.09 11.11 10.34
N ASN A 25 28.86 10.69 10.02
CA ASN A 25 27.71 10.84 10.89
C ASN A 25 26.98 9.50 11.01
N PRO A 26 26.94 8.89 12.21
CA PRO A 26 26.37 7.56 12.41
C PRO A 26 24.85 7.49 12.18
N TYR A 27 24.18 8.63 12.00
CA TYR A 27 22.73 8.72 11.79
C TYR A 27 22.36 9.08 10.32
N THR A 28 23.32 8.97 9.39
CA THR A 28 23.12 9.19 7.97
C THR A 28 23.40 7.94 7.17
N TYR A 29 22.58 7.69 6.14
CA TYR A 29 22.58 6.47 5.35
C TYR A 29 22.39 6.81 3.87
N ASN A 30 22.93 5.98 2.99
CA ASN A 30 22.65 6.00 1.56
C ASN A 30 21.95 4.73 1.06
N ASN A 31 21.69 3.77 1.95
CA ASN A 31 21.06 2.49 1.66
C ASN A 31 19.86 2.25 2.59
N ILE A 32 18.72 1.90 2.00
CA ILE A 32 17.47 1.68 2.74
C ILE A 32 17.56 0.50 3.71
N ARG A 33 18.25 -0.59 3.37
CA ARG A 33 18.38 -1.74 4.27
C ARG A 33 19.25 -1.43 5.47
N GLU A 34 20.29 -0.61 5.28
CA GLU A 34 21.18 -0.22 6.38
C GLU A 34 20.45 0.62 7.41
N VAL A 35 19.70 1.65 6.97
CA VAL A 35 18.94 2.48 7.91
C VAL A 35 17.84 1.70 8.63
N LEU A 36 17.16 0.77 7.95
CA LEU A 36 16.10 -0.04 8.55
C LEU A 36 16.62 -1.18 9.44
N SER A 37 17.92 -1.45 9.45
CA SER A 37 18.59 -2.37 10.37
C SER A 37 19.39 -1.67 11.47
N ASP A 38 19.28 -0.34 11.58
CA ASP A 38 20.00 0.43 12.60
C ASP A 38 19.58 0.06 14.03
N GLY A 39 20.54 0.05 14.94
CA GLY A 39 20.30 -0.26 16.34
C GLY A 39 19.37 0.73 17.05
N ALA A 40 19.24 1.98 16.56
CA ALA A 40 18.30 2.96 17.07
C ALA A 40 16.86 2.51 16.93
N LEU A 41 16.51 1.79 15.84
CA LEU A 41 15.17 1.24 15.64
C LEU A 41 14.81 0.24 16.76
N ASN A 42 15.76 -0.59 17.17
CA ASN A 42 15.55 -1.56 18.25
C ASN A 42 15.47 -0.90 19.64
N ALA A 43 16.01 0.32 19.80
CA ALA A 43 15.94 1.11 21.01
C ALA A 43 14.70 1.99 21.10
N ALA A 44 13.90 2.11 20.02
CA ALA A 44 12.70 2.92 20.01
C ALA A 44 11.66 2.43 21.03
N THR A 45 10.93 3.36 21.62
CA THR A 45 9.77 3.11 22.48
C THR A 45 8.60 3.96 22.01
N VAL A 46 7.42 3.74 22.58
CA VAL A 46 6.23 4.57 22.27
C VAL A 46 6.48 6.04 22.64
N GLU A 47 7.20 6.30 23.75
CA GLU A 47 7.54 7.66 24.21
C GLU A 47 8.72 8.27 23.44
N HIS A 48 9.57 7.43 22.87
CA HIS A 48 10.75 7.83 22.10
C HIS A 48 10.75 7.16 20.73
N PRO A 49 9.91 7.67 19.79
CA PRO A 49 9.83 7.15 18.45
C PRO A 49 11.11 7.42 17.64
N VAL A 50 11.37 6.59 16.65
CA VAL A 50 12.41 6.85 15.65
C VAL A 50 11.76 7.28 14.35
N THR A 51 12.26 8.39 13.81
CA THR A 51 11.85 8.89 12.49
C THR A 51 12.99 8.71 11.49
N VAL A 52 12.70 8.09 10.35
CA VAL A 52 13.60 8.02 9.21
C VAL A 52 13.13 9.04 8.17
N TYR A 53 13.92 10.08 7.96
CA TYR A 53 13.71 11.08 6.93
C TYR A 53 14.38 10.64 5.64
N ILE A 54 13.62 10.63 4.54
CA ILE A 54 14.04 10.04 3.27
C ILE A 54 14.05 11.14 2.20
N ALA A 55 15.24 11.45 1.68
CA ALA A 55 15.40 12.45 0.62
C ALA A 55 14.78 11.95 -0.71
N PRO A 56 14.44 12.86 -1.65
CA PRO A 56 13.99 12.47 -2.99
C PRO A 56 14.97 11.51 -3.67
N GLY A 57 14.46 10.40 -4.20
CA GLY A 57 15.21 9.31 -4.82
C GLY A 57 14.44 8.01 -4.87
N ILE A 58 15.01 7.01 -5.55
CA ILE A 58 14.49 5.64 -5.59
C ILE A 58 15.39 4.76 -4.71
N TYR A 59 14.78 4.09 -3.77
CA TYR A 59 15.43 3.23 -2.78
C TYR A 59 15.02 1.77 -2.99
N TRP A 60 15.81 1.05 -3.78
CA TRP A 60 15.57 -0.36 -4.07
C TRP A 60 15.96 -1.25 -2.88
N LEU A 61 15.07 -2.16 -2.49
CA LEU A 61 15.39 -3.21 -1.51
C LEU A 61 16.37 -4.24 -2.06
N GLU A 62 16.21 -4.61 -3.32
CA GLU A 62 17.14 -5.44 -4.07
C GLU A 62 17.54 -4.74 -5.36
N ASP A 63 18.73 -5.05 -5.87
CA ASP A 63 19.12 -4.62 -7.21
C ASP A 63 18.03 -5.03 -8.23
N PRO A 64 17.38 -4.07 -8.89
CA PRO A 64 16.30 -4.34 -9.83
C PRO A 64 16.74 -5.15 -11.05
N GLN A 65 18.04 -5.20 -11.37
CA GLN A 65 18.61 -5.96 -12.46
C GLN A 65 19.07 -7.38 -12.05
N SER A 66 19.09 -7.66 -10.75
CA SER A 66 19.52 -8.97 -10.25
C SER A 66 18.57 -10.09 -10.63
N GLU A 67 19.10 -11.21 -11.09
CA GLU A 67 18.35 -12.45 -11.34
C GLU A 67 18.25 -13.36 -10.11
N ALA A 68 18.77 -12.93 -8.95
CA ALA A 68 18.67 -13.67 -7.70
C ALA A 68 17.21 -13.88 -7.31
N VAL A 69 16.89 -15.11 -6.88
CA VAL A 69 15.55 -15.48 -6.44
C VAL A 69 15.46 -15.36 -4.93
N ILE A 70 14.58 -14.48 -4.46
CA ILE A 70 14.34 -14.30 -3.03
C ILE A 70 13.49 -15.46 -2.51
N VAL A 71 13.91 -16.02 -1.38
CA VAL A 71 13.20 -17.10 -0.67
C VAL A 71 12.95 -16.70 0.77
N ARG A 72 12.03 -17.39 1.45
CA ARG A 72 11.83 -17.18 2.88
C ARG A 72 13.14 -17.47 3.63
N GLU A 73 13.57 -16.54 4.46
CA GLU A 73 14.77 -16.70 5.30
C GLU A 73 14.51 -17.66 6.46
N ASP A 74 13.33 -17.54 7.09
CA ASP A 74 12.87 -18.45 8.15
C ASP A 74 11.68 -19.28 7.61
N PRO A 75 11.66 -20.61 7.82
CA PRO A 75 10.50 -21.44 7.48
C PRO A 75 9.19 -21.01 8.14
N LYS A 76 9.25 -20.24 9.23
CA LYS A 76 8.09 -19.67 9.93
C LYS A 76 7.56 -18.40 9.27
N ASP A 77 8.35 -17.76 8.42
CA ASP A 77 7.90 -16.58 7.69
C ASP A 77 6.71 -16.92 6.80
N LEU A 78 5.73 -16.05 6.76
CA LEU A 78 4.56 -16.23 5.89
C LEU A 78 4.94 -16.05 4.42
N TYR A 79 5.81 -15.08 4.15
CA TYR A 79 6.25 -14.70 2.81
C TYR A 79 7.78 -14.61 2.70
N PRO A 80 8.35 -14.63 1.47
CA PRO A 80 9.69 -14.13 1.24
C PRO A 80 9.66 -12.59 1.37
N TYR A 81 10.23 -12.07 2.45
CA TYR A 81 10.29 -10.64 2.72
C TYR A 81 11.52 -9.99 2.10
N GLY A 82 11.35 -8.78 1.56
CA GLY A 82 12.44 -7.92 1.17
C GLY A 82 13.23 -7.43 2.39
N CYS A 83 12.51 -6.98 3.42
CA CYS A 83 13.12 -6.55 4.69
C CYS A 83 12.15 -6.79 5.87
N LYS A 84 12.69 -7.25 6.99
CA LYS A 84 11.96 -7.34 8.26
C LYS A 84 12.45 -6.23 9.18
N VAL A 85 11.53 -5.37 9.63
CA VAL A 85 11.84 -4.20 10.46
C VAL A 85 11.19 -4.38 11.82
N ASN A 86 11.98 -4.33 12.88
CA ASN A 86 11.50 -4.36 14.26
C ASN A 86 11.73 -3.01 14.92
N CYS A 87 10.65 -2.27 15.19
CA CYS A 87 10.71 -0.96 15.80
C CYS A 87 9.41 -0.67 16.54
N ALA A 88 9.46 -0.40 17.84
CA ALA A 88 8.25 -0.20 18.64
C ALA A 88 7.38 0.97 18.15
N ASN A 89 8.00 2.04 17.68
CA ASN A 89 7.32 3.20 17.13
C ASN A 89 8.18 3.82 16.01
N LEU A 90 7.84 3.50 14.77
CA LEU A 90 8.58 3.92 13.57
C LEU A 90 7.77 4.93 12.77
N LYS A 91 8.43 6.00 12.33
CA LYS A 91 7.91 6.93 11.34
C LYS A 91 8.85 7.01 10.13
N LEU A 92 8.31 6.80 8.92
CA LEU A 92 9.00 7.00 7.65
C LEU A 92 8.48 8.28 6.99
N VAL A 93 9.33 9.26 6.71
CA VAL A 93 8.93 10.58 6.20
C VAL A 93 9.72 10.93 4.95
N GLY A 94 9.04 11.04 3.82
CA GLY A 94 9.62 11.60 2.60
C GLY A 94 9.85 13.11 2.73
N LEU A 95 11.02 13.59 2.31
CA LEU A 95 11.40 15.01 2.32
C LEU A 95 10.95 15.74 1.03
N SER A 96 9.78 15.40 0.53
CA SER A 96 9.06 16.09 -0.53
C SER A 96 7.57 16.11 -0.21
N GLU A 97 6.85 17.13 -0.67
CA GLU A 97 5.38 17.16 -0.61
C GLU A 97 4.74 16.28 -1.68
N ASN A 98 5.47 15.99 -2.76
CA ASN A 98 5.05 15.03 -3.77
C ASN A 98 5.56 13.62 -3.39
N PRO A 99 4.68 12.66 -3.06
CA PRO A 99 5.08 11.31 -2.66
C PRO A 99 5.79 10.53 -3.77
N GLU A 100 5.63 10.91 -5.03
CA GLU A 100 6.32 10.27 -6.16
C GLU A 100 7.81 10.61 -6.24
N ASP A 101 8.26 11.64 -5.52
CA ASP A 101 9.68 12.01 -5.47
C ASP A 101 10.49 11.08 -4.55
N VAL A 102 9.83 10.37 -3.63
CA VAL A 102 10.47 9.48 -2.64
C VAL A 102 9.90 8.08 -2.78
N VAL A 103 10.62 7.20 -3.44
CA VAL A 103 10.13 5.87 -3.81
C VAL A 103 10.92 4.78 -3.09
N ILE A 104 10.27 4.00 -2.25
CA ILE A 104 10.82 2.73 -1.73
C ILE A 104 10.29 1.61 -2.63
N ALA A 105 11.20 0.86 -3.26
CA ALA A 105 10.89 0.01 -4.39
C ALA A 105 11.40 -1.42 -4.25
N ALA A 106 10.64 -2.35 -4.84
CA ALA A 106 11.09 -3.67 -5.24
C ALA A 106 10.48 -4.04 -6.61
N ASN A 107 11.02 -5.08 -7.25
CA ASN A 107 10.46 -5.63 -8.48
C ASN A 107 10.47 -7.17 -8.45
N ARG A 108 9.99 -7.75 -7.37
CA ARG A 108 9.92 -9.19 -7.15
C ARG A 108 8.48 -9.63 -6.97
N GLY A 109 8.15 -10.80 -7.52
CA GLY A 109 6.85 -11.44 -7.34
C GLY A 109 6.97 -12.94 -7.41
N ASN A 110 5.88 -13.66 -7.10
CA ASN A 110 5.86 -15.12 -7.14
C ASN A 110 6.25 -15.64 -8.53
N ASP A 111 7.28 -16.52 -8.57
CA ASP A 111 7.92 -17.07 -9.78
C ASP A 111 8.58 -16.03 -10.71
N HIS A 112 8.65 -14.76 -10.26
CA HIS A 112 9.35 -13.68 -10.93
C HIS A 112 10.32 -13.00 -9.95
N GLY A 113 11.46 -13.65 -9.70
CA GLY A 113 12.48 -13.19 -8.77
C GLY A 113 12.20 -13.50 -7.30
N ALA A 114 11.13 -14.25 -6.97
CA ALA A 114 10.87 -14.77 -5.63
C ALA A 114 10.16 -16.12 -5.67
N LYS A 115 10.27 -16.89 -4.59
CA LYS A 115 9.52 -18.14 -4.36
C LYS A 115 8.40 -17.90 -3.36
N GLY A 116 7.19 -17.67 -3.86
CA GLY A 116 5.99 -17.32 -3.09
C GLY A 116 5.65 -15.84 -3.18
N ASN A 117 4.66 -15.41 -2.40
CA ASN A 117 4.13 -14.04 -2.43
C ASN A 117 5.15 -13.08 -1.85
N TYR A 118 6.05 -12.54 -2.70
CA TYR A 118 7.04 -11.58 -2.25
C TYR A 118 6.37 -10.35 -1.62
N THR A 119 6.81 -9.99 -0.41
CA THR A 119 6.33 -8.84 0.33
C THR A 119 7.52 -7.95 0.69
N LEU A 120 7.47 -6.65 0.33
CA LEU A 120 8.61 -5.76 0.55
C LEU A 120 8.99 -5.72 2.02
N PHE A 121 8.00 -5.52 2.91
CA PHE A 121 8.24 -5.33 4.33
C PHE A 121 7.40 -6.23 5.23
N HIS A 122 8.01 -6.69 6.31
CA HIS A 122 7.33 -7.06 7.53
C HIS A 122 7.71 -6.08 8.64
N PHE A 123 6.74 -5.34 9.17
CA PHE A 123 6.95 -4.41 10.28
C PHE A 123 6.45 -5.03 11.59
N SER A 124 7.35 -5.09 12.59
CA SER A 124 7.03 -5.51 13.94
C SER A 124 7.13 -4.33 14.89
N GLY A 125 6.10 -4.10 15.71
CA GLY A 125 6.11 -3.00 16.67
C GLY A 125 4.71 -2.66 17.17
N GLU A 126 4.56 -1.50 17.81
CA GLU A 126 3.28 -1.05 18.36
C GLU A 126 2.59 -0.02 17.47
N GLN A 127 3.38 0.85 16.82
CA GLN A 127 2.90 1.91 15.92
C GLN A 127 3.79 2.04 14.70
N LEU A 128 3.17 2.32 13.56
CA LEU A 128 3.86 2.58 12.31
C LEU A 128 3.20 3.77 11.62
N GLU A 129 4.00 4.76 11.24
CA GLU A 129 3.55 5.92 10.46
C GLU A 129 4.34 6.04 9.16
N MET A 130 3.66 6.46 8.09
CA MET A 130 4.28 6.79 6.80
C MET A 130 3.76 8.12 6.30
N GLU A 131 4.62 8.98 5.79
CA GLU A 131 4.24 10.29 5.29
C GLU A 131 5.04 10.68 4.04
N ASN A 132 4.36 11.20 3.01
CA ASN A 132 4.97 11.78 1.81
C ASN A 132 5.91 10.84 1.05
N LEU A 133 5.54 9.59 0.84
CA LEU A 133 6.37 8.63 0.09
C LEU A 133 5.53 7.65 -0.72
N THR A 134 6.16 7.04 -1.70
CA THR A 134 5.63 5.91 -2.45
C THR A 134 6.25 4.61 -1.96
N LEU A 135 5.40 3.63 -1.65
CA LEU A 135 5.79 2.25 -1.46
C LEU A 135 5.31 1.44 -2.67
N GLY A 136 6.25 0.87 -3.44
CA GLY A 136 5.91 0.26 -4.72
C GLY A 136 6.58 -1.09 -4.99
N ASN A 137 5.80 -2.02 -5.54
CA ASN A 137 6.32 -3.23 -6.15
C ASN A 137 6.12 -3.19 -7.67
N TYR A 138 7.21 -3.02 -8.38
CA TYR A 138 7.27 -2.82 -9.82
C TYR A 138 7.54 -4.12 -10.59
N CYS A 139 7.11 -5.25 -10.06
CA CYS A 139 7.21 -6.53 -10.76
C CYS A 139 6.37 -6.57 -12.04
N CYS A 140 5.11 -6.06 -11.96
CA CYS A 140 4.13 -6.09 -13.05
C CYS A 140 3.71 -4.69 -13.53
N VAL A 141 4.38 -3.63 -13.08
CA VAL A 141 4.11 -2.24 -13.46
C VAL A 141 5.41 -1.49 -13.65
N ASP A 142 5.44 -0.59 -14.63
CA ASP A 142 6.61 0.26 -14.88
C ASP A 142 6.80 1.26 -13.72
N LEU A 143 8.04 1.54 -13.36
CA LEU A 143 8.40 2.68 -12.53
C LEU A 143 8.82 3.83 -13.44
N ASP A 144 7.98 4.83 -13.57
CA ASP A 144 8.30 6.08 -14.26
C ASP A 144 8.67 7.14 -13.22
N TYR A 145 9.93 7.58 -13.21
CA TYR A 145 10.45 8.52 -12.21
C TYR A 145 10.68 9.89 -12.83
N ALA A 146 9.79 10.84 -12.51
CA ALA A 146 9.75 12.15 -13.15
C ALA A 146 10.95 13.05 -12.83
N LEU A 147 11.53 12.94 -11.61
CA LEU A 147 12.70 13.74 -11.23
C LEU A 147 13.97 13.37 -11.99
N ASP A 148 14.10 12.11 -12.37
CA ASP A 148 15.21 11.62 -13.20
C ASP A 148 14.75 10.44 -14.06
N PRO A 149 14.26 10.70 -15.29
CA PRO A 149 13.77 9.65 -16.18
C PRO A 149 14.81 8.55 -16.51
N ALA A 150 16.10 8.80 -16.32
CA ALA A 150 17.13 7.79 -16.51
C ALA A 150 17.09 6.69 -15.43
N GLN A 151 16.46 6.96 -14.29
CA GLN A 151 16.23 5.99 -13.22
C GLN A 151 14.89 5.24 -13.35
N SER A 152 14.08 5.54 -14.38
CA SER A 152 12.86 4.78 -14.67
C SER A 152 13.19 3.34 -15.02
N VAL A 153 12.39 2.39 -14.53
CA VAL A 153 12.64 0.95 -14.69
C VAL A 153 11.40 0.29 -15.26
N LYS A 154 11.58 -0.53 -16.30
CA LYS A 154 10.50 -1.34 -16.85
C LYS A 154 10.17 -2.50 -15.93
N LYS A 155 8.88 -2.88 -15.89
CA LYS A 155 8.40 -4.04 -15.15
C LYS A 155 9.18 -5.30 -15.50
N ARG A 156 9.33 -6.16 -14.52
CA ARG A 156 10.05 -7.44 -14.70
C ARG A 156 9.29 -8.41 -15.60
N THR A 157 7.95 -8.39 -15.55
CA THR A 157 7.10 -9.31 -16.29
C THR A 157 5.77 -8.66 -16.71
N GLU A 158 5.22 -9.14 -17.82
CA GLU A 158 3.85 -8.84 -18.25
C GLU A 158 2.81 -9.69 -17.48
N ALA A 159 3.24 -10.79 -16.88
CA ALA A 159 2.36 -11.66 -16.13
C ALA A 159 1.91 -10.97 -14.83
N ILE A 160 0.62 -11.02 -14.55
CA ILE A 160 0.11 -10.62 -13.23
C ILE A 160 0.57 -11.67 -12.23
N THR A 161 1.37 -11.25 -11.25
CA THR A 161 1.94 -12.12 -10.23
C THR A 161 1.78 -11.51 -8.84
N GLN A 162 1.79 -12.36 -7.82
CA GLN A 162 1.66 -11.87 -6.43
C GLN A 162 2.91 -11.11 -6.01
N ALA A 163 2.76 -9.82 -5.80
CA ALA A 163 3.79 -8.84 -5.54
C ALA A 163 3.27 -7.82 -4.52
N GLN A 164 3.46 -8.13 -3.24
CA GLN A 164 2.85 -7.41 -2.12
C GLN A 164 3.76 -6.30 -1.59
N LEU A 165 3.19 -5.34 -0.85
CA LEU A 165 3.94 -4.23 -0.26
C LEU A 165 4.33 -4.51 1.18
N ALA A 166 3.37 -4.61 2.11
CA ALA A 166 3.73 -4.79 3.50
C ALA A 166 2.66 -5.53 4.32
N ASP A 167 3.13 -6.21 5.35
CA ASP A 167 2.30 -6.62 6.47
C ASP A 167 2.87 -6.11 7.80
N THR A 168 2.05 -6.11 8.85
CA THR A 168 2.47 -5.68 10.18
C THR A 168 1.68 -6.39 11.27
N ASN A 169 2.28 -6.53 12.44
CA ASN A 169 1.60 -6.90 13.68
C ASN A 169 1.36 -5.69 14.61
N ALA A 170 1.63 -4.46 14.15
CA ALA A 170 1.37 -3.25 14.92
C ALA A 170 -0.13 -3.08 15.20
N ASP A 171 -0.48 -2.50 16.35
CA ASP A 171 -1.87 -2.14 16.64
C ASP A 171 -2.33 -0.92 15.82
N LYS A 172 -1.44 0.06 15.61
CA LYS A 172 -1.78 1.31 14.95
C LYS A 172 -0.91 1.50 13.72
N PHE A 173 -1.57 1.77 12.60
CA PHE A 173 -0.93 2.21 11.38
C PHE A 173 -1.58 3.50 10.87
N HIS A 174 -0.75 4.47 10.49
CA HIS A 174 -1.20 5.69 9.84
C HIS A 174 -0.33 6.01 8.63
N ALA A 175 -0.96 6.18 7.48
CA ALA A 175 -0.31 6.70 6.28
C ALA A 175 -0.95 8.02 5.87
N LYS A 176 -0.13 9.03 5.57
CA LYS A 176 -0.58 10.33 5.11
C LYS A 176 0.17 10.76 3.86
N ASN A 177 -0.57 11.20 2.84
CA ASN A 177 -0.01 11.61 1.55
C ASN A 177 0.99 10.60 0.99
N CYS A 178 0.59 9.32 0.98
CA CYS A 178 1.40 8.23 0.48
C CYS A 178 0.79 7.62 -0.79
N ARG A 179 1.65 7.04 -1.62
CA ARG A 179 1.23 6.28 -2.79
C ARG A 179 1.61 4.82 -2.63
N PHE A 180 0.68 3.90 -2.90
CA PHE A 180 0.85 2.46 -2.82
C PHE A 180 0.64 1.84 -4.20
N VAL A 181 1.68 1.20 -4.74
CA VAL A 181 1.70 0.71 -6.12
C VAL A 181 2.00 -0.78 -6.17
N SER A 182 1.08 -1.57 -6.68
CA SER A 182 1.26 -2.97 -7.09
C SER A 182 0.09 -3.42 -7.95
N ARG A 183 0.27 -4.46 -8.77
CA ARG A 183 -0.79 -4.92 -9.70
C ARG A 183 -1.46 -6.22 -9.28
N LEU A 184 -1.02 -6.86 -8.22
CA LEU A 184 -1.73 -8.00 -7.62
C LEU A 184 -1.40 -8.12 -6.14
N ASN A 185 -2.44 -8.25 -5.31
CA ASN A 185 -2.36 -8.37 -3.86
C ASN A 185 -1.50 -7.25 -3.25
N LEU A 186 -1.94 -6.02 -3.42
CA LEU A 186 -1.21 -4.82 -2.98
C LEU A 186 -0.74 -4.91 -1.52
N TYR A 187 -1.63 -5.30 -0.62
CA TYR A 187 -1.37 -5.30 0.83
C TYR A 187 -0.62 -4.04 1.26
N PRO A 188 -1.27 -2.87 1.26
CA PRO A 188 -0.60 -1.59 1.47
C PRO A 188 0.10 -1.49 2.81
N VAL A 189 -0.47 -1.92 3.88
CA VAL A 189 0.10 -2.41 5.14
C VAL A 189 -0.99 -3.19 5.85
N CYS A 190 -1.06 -4.48 5.59
CA CYS A 190 -2.09 -5.33 6.16
C CYS A 190 -1.69 -5.88 7.53
N GLY A 191 -2.70 -6.22 8.34
CA GLY A 191 -2.52 -6.89 9.63
C GLY A 191 -2.62 -5.97 10.85
N ALA A 192 -2.51 -4.64 10.70
CA ALA A 192 -2.69 -3.71 11.80
C ALA A 192 -4.09 -3.83 12.43
N GLY A 193 -4.18 -3.74 13.74
CA GLY A 193 -5.45 -3.76 14.46
C GLY A 193 -6.31 -2.53 14.14
N ARG A 194 -5.67 -1.36 14.00
CA ARG A 194 -6.28 -0.08 13.60
C ARG A 194 -5.46 0.57 12.50
N SER A 195 -6.09 0.91 11.37
CA SER A 195 -5.43 1.54 10.23
C SER A 195 -6.18 2.79 9.77
N LEU A 196 -5.42 3.86 9.52
CA LEU A 196 -5.90 5.09 8.90
C LEU A 196 -5.02 5.43 7.70
N TYR A 197 -5.65 5.65 6.56
CA TYR A 197 -5.03 6.19 5.36
C TYR A 197 -5.66 7.55 5.07
N GLU A 198 -4.84 8.60 4.96
CA GLU A 198 -5.25 9.98 4.77
C GLU A 198 -4.56 10.57 3.55
N HIS A 199 -5.34 11.09 2.58
CA HIS A 199 -4.83 11.65 1.32
C HIS A 199 -3.90 10.69 0.56
N CYS A 200 -4.19 9.39 0.58
CA CYS A 200 -3.36 8.37 -0.06
C CYS A 200 -3.90 7.98 -1.44
N HIS A 201 -3.00 7.56 -2.33
CA HIS A 201 -3.31 7.01 -3.64
C HIS A 201 -2.95 5.53 -3.71
N PHE A 202 -3.85 4.71 -4.26
CA PHE A 202 -3.68 3.27 -4.38
C PHE A 202 -3.82 2.82 -5.83
N GLU A 203 -2.76 2.22 -6.38
CA GLU A 203 -2.85 1.44 -7.62
C GLU A 203 -2.93 -0.03 -7.27
N GLN A 204 -4.09 -0.65 -7.45
CA GLN A 204 -4.33 -1.97 -6.89
C GLN A 204 -5.14 -2.88 -7.83
N THR A 205 -5.09 -4.17 -7.55
CA THR A 205 -5.82 -5.20 -8.27
C THR A 205 -6.67 -6.05 -7.31
N ASP A 206 -6.62 -7.36 -7.42
CA ASP A 206 -7.46 -8.31 -6.69
C ASP A 206 -6.97 -8.50 -5.24
N ASP A 207 -7.90 -8.69 -4.31
CA ASP A 207 -7.68 -9.01 -2.88
C ASP A 207 -6.66 -8.08 -2.19
N ALA A 208 -6.63 -6.81 -2.53
CA ALA A 208 -5.50 -5.93 -2.33
C ALA A 208 -5.60 -4.96 -1.16
N LEU A 209 -6.79 -4.53 -0.78
CA LEU A 209 -6.98 -3.54 0.27
C LEU A 209 -7.23 -4.18 1.64
N ASN A 210 -6.82 -3.47 2.69
CA ASN A 210 -7.15 -3.83 4.05
C ASN A 210 -8.67 -3.69 4.30
N GLY A 211 -9.33 -4.77 4.64
CA GLY A 211 -10.77 -4.81 4.93
C GLY A 211 -11.14 -4.34 6.35
N ASN A 212 -10.18 -3.84 7.12
CA ASN A 212 -10.37 -3.28 8.46
C ASN A 212 -9.56 -1.98 8.57
N ALA A 213 -10.03 -0.92 7.91
CA ALA A 213 -9.32 0.35 7.84
C ALA A 213 -10.26 1.53 7.60
N VAL A 214 -9.81 2.73 7.93
CA VAL A 214 -10.41 4.00 7.52
C VAL A 214 -9.57 4.61 6.42
N TYR A 215 -10.23 4.97 5.32
CA TYR A 215 -9.67 5.68 4.17
C TYR A 215 -10.34 7.05 4.10
N LEU A 216 -9.57 8.11 4.28
CA LEU A 216 -10.02 9.50 4.29
C LEU A 216 -9.36 10.29 3.15
N ASP A 217 -10.17 10.92 2.31
CA ASP A 217 -9.68 11.72 1.17
C ASP A 217 -8.72 10.94 0.26
N CYS A 218 -8.98 9.64 0.05
CA CYS A 218 -8.12 8.75 -0.71
C CYS A 218 -8.60 8.56 -2.15
N GLU A 219 -7.65 8.24 -3.04
CA GLU A 219 -7.86 7.96 -4.44
C GLU A 219 -7.45 6.53 -4.78
N PHE A 220 -8.27 5.83 -5.54
CA PHE A 220 -8.07 4.42 -5.87
C PHE A 220 -8.13 4.19 -7.38
N ASP A 221 -7.08 3.65 -7.93
CA ASP A 221 -7.01 3.12 -9.28
C ASP A 221 -7.27 1.62 -9.24
N PHE A 222 -8.47 1.19 -9.58
CA PHE A 222 -8.87 -0.21 -9.60
C PHE A 222 -8.52 -0.86 -10.94
N TYR A 223 -7.56 -1.78 -10.91
CA TYR A 223 -7.16 -2.60 -12.06
C TYR A 223 -7.77 -4.01 -12.03
N SER A 224 -8.64 -4.29 -11.07
CA SER A 224 -9.51 -5.47 -11.03
C SER A 224 -10.80 -5.18 -10.24
N GLY A 225 -11.77 -6.07 -10.38
CA GLY A 225 -13.12 -5.88 -9.84
C GLY A 225 -13.35 -6.33 -8.41
N MET A 226 -12.32 -6.71 -7.63
CA MET A 226 -12.50 -7.26 -6.27
C MET A 226 -11.38 -6.78 -5.33
N PRO A 227 -11.37 -5.49 -4.96
CA PRO A 227 -10.24 -4.89 -4.23
C PRO A 227 -10.05 -5.40 -2.80
N ILE A 228 -11.11 -5.86 -2.15
CA ILE A 228 -11.07 -6.38 -0.78
C ILE A 228 -11.48 -7.85 -0.79
N TYR A 229 -10.66 -8.73 -0.20
CA TYR A 229 -11.06 -10.12 -0.04
C TYR A 229 -12.29 -10.22 0.87
N GLN A 230 -12.16 -9.73 2.10
CA GLN A 230 -13.22 -9.68 3.11
C GLN A 230 -13.05 -8.46 3.98
N ALA A 231 -14.11 -7.69 4.16
CA ALA A 231 -14.14 -6.67 5.19
C ALA A 231 -14.42 -7.34 6.55
N SER A 232 -13.56 -7.10 7.52
CA SER A 232 -13.57 -7.79 8.82
C SER A 232 -13.47 -6.79 9.98
N GLY A 233 -13.62 -7.25 11.21
CA GLY A 233 -13.57 -6.40 12.39
C GLY A 233 -14.64 -5.31 12.34
N THR A 234 -14.20 -4.04 12.41
CA THR A 234 -15.07 -2.86 12.27
C THR A 234 -15.42 -2.54 10.82
N GLY A 235 -14.87 -3.26 9.87
CA GLY A 235 -15.09 -3.08 8.44
C GLY A 235 -14.16 -2.03 7.80
N ALA A 236 -14.34 -1.85 6.50
CA ALA A 236 -13.66 -0.81 5.73
C ALA A 236 -14.58 0.42 5.62
N VAL A 237 -14.04 1.59 5.95
CA VAL A 237 -14.74 2.87 5.93
C VAL A 237 -14.04 3.81 4.94
N PHE A 238 -14.77 4.32 3.96
CA PHE A 238 -14.28 5.24 2.94
C PHE A 238 -15.04 6.57 3.08
N LEU A 239 -14.30 7.64 3.36
CA LEU A 239 -14.80 8.99 3.56
C LEU A 239 -14.18 9.91 2.50
N ASN A 240 -15.02 10.57 1.70
CA ASN A 240 -14.58 11.47 0.62
C ASN A 240 -13.55 10.84 -0.33
N CYS A 241 -13.80 9.61 -0.75
CA CYS A 241 -12.88 8.85 -1.60
C CYS A 241 -13.31 8.84 -3.08
N THR A 242 -12.35 8.73 -3.98
CA THR A 242 -12.58 8.60 -5.42
C THR A 242 -12.05 7.26 -5.92
N PHE A 243 -12.89 6.55 -6.68
CA PHE A 243 -12.58 5.23 -7.22
C PHE A 243 -12.59 5.27 -8.75
N HIS A 244 -11.44 5.04 -9.36
CA HIS A 244 -11.28 4.95 -10.81
C HIS A 244 -11.23 3.48 -11.25
N CYS A 245 -12.27 3.00 -11.90
CA CYS A 245 -12.34 1.64 -12.44
C CYS A 245 -11.58 1.59 -13.78
N LYS A 246 -10.32 1.17 -13.75
CA LYS A 246 -9.37 1.28 -14.88
C LYS A 246 -9.15 -0.01 -15.67
N TYR A 247 -9.79 -1.12 -15.33
CA TYR A 247 -9.60 -2.34 -16.09
C TYR A 247 -10.68 -2.50 -17.19
N PRO A 248 -10.28 -2.85 -18.41
CA PRO A 248 -11.23 -3.11 -19.48
C PRO A 248 -11.96 -4.41 -19.22
N GLN A 249 -13.26 -4.45 -19.59
CA GLN A 249 -14.03 -5.69 -19.68
C GLN A 249 -14.57 -5.84 -21.10
N ASP A 250 -14.71 -7.08 -21.53
CA ASP A 250 -15.43 -7.39 -22.77
C ASP A 250 -16.92 -7.10 -22.55
N GLY A 251 -17.44 -6.13 -23.25
CA GLY A 251 -18.87 -5.76 -23.18
C GLY A 251 -19.10 -4.28 -22.87
N GLU A 252 -20.39 -3.92 -22.84
CA GLU A 252 -20.82 -2.52 -22.65
C GLU A 252 -20.81 -2.08 -21.18
N THR A 253 -20.80 -3.02 -20.23
CA THR A 253 -20.90 -2.74 -18.81
C THR A 253 -19.82 -3.45 -18.02
N HIS A 254 -19.05 -2.66 -17.27
CA HIS A 254 -18.02 -3.12 -16.37
C HIS A 254 -18.61 -3.40 -14.98
N ALA A 255 -18.44 -4.61 -14.46
CA ALA A 255 -18.88 -4.98 -13.11
C ALA A 255 -17.74 -4.76 -12.11
N GLN A 256 -17.86 -3.72 -11.27
CA GLN A 256 -16.95 -3.44 -10.17
C GLN A 256 -17.54 -3.96 -8.87
N TYR A 257 -16.92 -4.96 -8.28
CA TYR A 257 -17.27 -5.45 -6.95
C TYR A 257 -16.39 -4.74 -5.91
N PHE A 258 -16.89 -4.59 -4.69
CA PHE A 258 -16.11 -4.04 -3.58
C PHE A 258 -15.36 -5.13 -2.82
N THR A 259 -16.05 -6.22 -2.49
CA THR A 259 -15.44 -7.37 -1.80
C THR A 259 -15.56 -8.64 -2.63
N LYS A 260 -14.71 -9.62 -2.31
CA LYS A 260 -14.82 -10.96 -2.88
C LYS A 260 -15.88 -11.79 -2.17
N VAL A 261 -15.90 -11.79 -0.83
CA VAL A 261 -16.76 -12.68 -0.04
C VAL A 261 -17.74 -11.99 0.90
N GLY A 262 -17.65 -10.70 1.11
CA GLY A 262 -18.58 -9.92 1.94
C GLY A 262 -17.94 -9.22 3.14
N GLY A 263 -18.76 -8.86 4.13
CA GLY A 263 -18.38 -8.14 5.34
C GLY A 263 -18.97 -6.73 5.42
N GLN A 264 -18.42 -5.87 6.28
CA GLN A 264 -18.94 -4.54 6.52
C GLN A 264 -18.18 -3.47 5.73
N ILE A 265 -18.92 -2.63 5.00
CA ILE A 265 -18.37 -1.49 4.22
C ILE A 265 -19.22 -0.27 4.47
N THR A 266 -18.56 0.86 4.63
CA THR A 266 -19.20 2.18 4.74
C THR A 266 -18.59 3.11 3.70
N LEU A 267 -19.44 3.77 2.91
CA LEU A 267 -19.06 4.77 1.89
C LEU A 267 -19.80 6.08 2.20
N ILE A 268 -19.04 7.14 2.38
CA ILE A 268 -19.61 8.49 2.62
C ILE A 268 -18.91 9.49 1.71
N ASP A 269 -19.69 10.37 1.05
CA ASP A 269 -19.21 11.46 0.20
C ASP A 269 -18.21 10.99 -0.89
N SER A 270 -18.42 9.79 -1.41
CA SER A 270 -17.46 9.12 -2.29
C SER A 270 -18.00 9.00 -3.73
N SER A 271 -17.10 8.84 -4.70
CA SER A 271 -17.47 8.79 -6.10
C SER A 271 -16.76 7.68 -6.88
N PHE A 272 -17.45 7.16 -7.90
CA PHE A 272 -16.91 6.17 -8.84
C PHE A 272 -16.83 6.76 -10.25
N ALA A 273 -15.75 6.46 -10.96
CA ALA A 273 -15.56 6.78 -12.36
C ALA A 273 -15.06 5.55 -13.13
N GLY A 274 -15.54 5.37 -14.35
CA GLY A 274 -15.05 4.35 -15.28
C GLY A 274 -14.09 4.92 -16.33
N LEU A 275 -13.59 4.05 -17.19
CA LEU A 275 -12.91 4.47 -18.41
C LEU A 275 -13.89 5.25 -19.32
N PRO A 276 -13.41 6.15 -20.18
CA PRO A 276 -14.26 6.81 -21.18
C PRO A 276 -15.07 5.78 -21.97
N ASP A 277 -16.34 6.08 -22.20
CA ASP A 277 -17.30 5.25 -22.95
C ASP A 277 -17.60 3.86 -22.33
N THR A 278 -17.23 3.65 -21.07
CA THR A 278 -17.49 2.42 -20.33
C THR A 278 -18.53 2.66 -19.24
N LYS A 279 -19.58 1.83 -19.22
CA LYS A 279 -20.54 1.80 -18.12
C LYS A 279 -19.99 0.98 -16.97
N VAL A 280 -20.11 1.48 -15.75
CA VAL A 280 -19.66 0.76 -14.55
C VAL A 280 -20.87 0.45 -13.67
N ALA A 281 -21.12 -0.84 -13.47
CA ALA A 281 -22.06 -1.31 -12.47
C ALA A 281 -21.30 -1.64 -11.20
N VAL A 282 -21.53 -0.90 -10.12
CA VAL A 282 -20.88 -1.14 -8.84
C VAL A 282 -21.70 -2.10 -8.00
N LEU A 283 -21.06 -3.14 -7.51
CA LEU A 283 -21.67 -4.23 -6.76
C LEU A 283 -20.90 -4.46 -5.44
N TRP A 284 -21.58 -4.96 -4.41
CA TRP A 284 -20.94 -5.14 -3.10
C TRP A 284 -19.99 -6.32 -3.05
N THR A 285 -20.42 -7.50 -3.51
CA THR A 285 -19.58 -8.71 -3.45
C THR A 285 -19.84 -9.65 -4.62
N LYS A 286 -18.80 -10.38 -5.03
CA LYS A 286 -18.87 -11.33 -6.14
C LYS A 286 -19.30 -12.73 -5.71
N TYR A 287 -18.77 -13.20 -4.58
CA TYR A 287 -18.99 -14.55 -4.07
C TYR A 287 -19.48 -14.49 -2.61
N PRO A 288 -20.75 -14.13 -2.39
CA PRO A 288 -21.27 -13.87 -1.06
C PRO A 288 -21.22 -15.14 -0.19
N SER A 289 -20.36 -15.14 0.82
CA SER A 289 -20.25 -16.21 1.81
C SER A 289 -20.23 -15.70 3.25
N VAL A 290 -20.11 -14.40 3.42
CA VAL A 290 -20.13 -13.68 4.71
C VAL A 290 -21.25 -12.64 4.65
N ALA A 291 -21.98 -12.47 5.76
CA ALA A 291 -23.03 -11.47 5.87
C ALA A 291 -22.52 -10.09 5.45
N LEU A 292 -23.26 -9.46 4.56
CA LEU A 292 -22.91 -8.19 3.96
C LEU A 292 -23.64 -7.07 4.70
N LYS A 293 -22.89 -6.08 5.20
CA LYS A 293 -23.41 -4.88 5.87
C LYS A 293 -22.84 -3.67 5.17
N CYS A 294 -23.67 -2.99 4.41
CA CYS A 294 -23.27 -1.89 3.56
C CYS A 294 -24.02 -0.62 3.94
N TYR A 295 -23.28 0.42 4.23
CA TYR A 295 -23.77 1.73 4.59
C TYR A 295 -23.27 2.75 3.57
N GLN A 296 -24.16 3.66 3.15
CA GLN A 296 -23.77 4.71 2.19
C GLN A 296 -24.49 6.02 2.45
N ALA A 297 -23.79 7.12 2.16
CA ALA A 297 -24.36 8.47 2.12
C ALA A 297 -23.62 9.29 1.05
N ASN A 298 -24.36 10.06 0.24
CA ASN A 298 -23.81 10.95 -0.79
C ASN A 298 -22.80 10.27 -1.75
N VAL A 299 -23.10 9.04 -2.18
CA VAL A 299 -22.23 8.31 -3.10
C VAL A 299 -22.67 8.53 -4.55
N THR A 300 -21.73 8.94 -5.41
CA THR A 300 -21.96 9.15 -6.84
C THR A 300 -21.50 7.95 -7.64
N TYR A 301 -22.41 7.39 -8.43
CA TYR A 301 -22.16 6.26 -9.33
C TYR A 301 -22.29 6.70 -10.80
N PRO A 302 -21.40 6.26 -11.70
CA PRO A 302 -21.48 6.62 -13.12
C PRO A 302 -22.73 6.04 -13.81
N GLU A 303 -23.10 4.79 -13.50
CA GLU A 303 -24.39 4.18 -13.83
C GLU A 303 -24.68 3.03 -12.84
N GLY A 304 -25.93 2.92 -12.43
CA GLY A 304 -26.42 1.85 -11.58
C GLY A 304 -26.23 2.06 -10.09
N ARG A 305 -27.07 1.43 -9.32
CA ARG A 305 -26.95 1.34 -7.86
C ARG A 305 -26.25 0.04 -7.50
N PHE A 306 -25.65 0.03 -6.31
CA PHE A 306 -25.32 -1.23 -5.66
C PHE A 306 -26.57 -2.11 -5.57
N THR A 307 -26.46 -3.32 -6.10
CA THR A 307 -27.47 -4.36 -5.85
C THR A 307 -26.83 -5.35 -4.90
N PRO A 308 -27.21 -5.34 -3.61
CA PRO A 308 -26.68 -6.34 -2.67
C PRO A 308 -27.08 -7.72 -3.15
N PRO A 309 -26.17 -8.70 -3.15
CA PRO A 309 -26.54 -10.08 -3.40
C PRO A 309 -27.45 -10.59 -2.28
N GLU A 310 -28.29 -11.57 -2.60
CA GLU A 310 -29.08 -12.26 -1.61
C GLU A 310 -28.17 -13.11 -0.71
N VAL A 311 -27.78 -12.57 0.41
CA VAL A 311 -27.05 -13.26 1.48
C VAL A 311 -27.87 -13.13 2.75
N ALA A 312 -28.01 -14.22 3.52
CA ALA A 312 -28.68 -14.18 4.82
C ALA A 312 -28.07 -13.07 5.71
N ASP A 313 -28.93 -12.31 6.36
CA ASP A 313 -28.57 -11.16 7.22
C ASP A 313 -27.85 -9.99 6.53
N SER A 314 -27.85 -9.95 5.19
CA SER A 314 -27.30 -8.81 4.44
C SER A 314 -28.30 -7.66 4.39
N HIS A 315 -27.77 -6.43 4.49
CA HIS A 315 -28.55 -5.21 4.35
C HIS A 315 -27.71 -4.07 3.78
N THR A 316 -28.37 -3.17 3.10
CA THR A 316 -27.82 -1.87 2.67
C THR A 316 -28.66 -0.79 3.33
N VAL A 317 -28.00 0.21 3.90
CA VAL A 317 -28.65 1.36 4.53
C VAL A 317 -28.11 2.62 3.88
N ASP A 318 -29.04 3.41 3.32
CA ASP A 318 -28.73 4.78 2.94
C ASP A 318 -28.79 5.63 4.24
N ILE A 319 -27.74 6.38 4.51
CA ILE A 319 -27.63 7.24 5.67
C ILE A 319 -28.03 8.65 5.22
N ASP A 320 -29.07 9.20 5.79
CA ASP A 320 -29.56 10.56 5.51
C ASP A 320 -28.70 11.64 6.19
#